data_dbe1e0bd10aed89e2f33a629027356a1
#
_entry.id   dbe1e0bd10aed89e2f33a629027356a1
#
_cell.length_a   1.000
_cell.length_b   1.000
_cell.length_c   1.000
_cell.angle_alpha   90.00
_cell.angle_beta   90.00
_cell.angle_gamma   90.00
#
_symmetry.space_group_name_H-M   'P 1'
#
loop_
_entity.id
_entity.type
_entity.pdbx_description
1 polymer ?
#
loop_
_entity_poly.entity_id
_entity_poly.type
_entity_poly.pdbx_seq_one_letter_code
_entity_poly.pdbx_strand_id
1 'polypeptide(L)'
;MKGFMKMTGLLIMAGFFMSVGMPSLHAEETAWQKSHPRRVQVNKRLSNQKARINQGVKNGTLTKSQAGQLHKEDHQIRQEERDMASQNNGHITKQEQRTLNAQENQASRQIYDEKHGQ
;
A
#
# COMPACT_ATOMS: atom_id res chain seq x y z
N MET A 1 -15.87 10.82 2.47
CA MET A 1 -16.45 11.31 3.29
C MET A 1 -16.62 11.80 3.55
N LYS A 2 -16.22 10.98 3.47
CA LYS A 2 -16.63 11.36 4.22
C LYS A 2 -16.77 11.54 4.66
N GLY A 3 -16.21 10.86 4.72
CA GLY A 3 -16.76 11.24 5.52
C GLY A 3 -16.56 11.46 6.14
N PHE A 4 -16.26 11.11 5.78
CA PHE A 4 -16.53 11.61 6.84
C PHE A 4 -16.92 12.01 7.26
N MET A 5 -16.84 11.50 6.78
CA MET A 5 -17.43 12.14 7.47
C MET A 5 -17.91 12.43 7.91
N LYS A 6 -17.78 11.85 7.77
CA LYS A 6 -18.34 12.32 8.33
C LYS A 6 -18.34 12.45 8.92
N MET A 7 -18.12 12.32 9.26
CA MET A 7 -18.31 12.64 10.12
C MET A 7 -18.52 12.90 10.56
N THR A 8 -18.17 12.53 10.42
CA THR A 8 -18.54 12.91 11.14
C THR A 8 -18.45 13.14 11.52
N GLY A 9 -18.17 13.10 11.86
CA GLY A 9 -18.47 13.46 12.41
C GLY A 9 -18.15 13.57 12.93
N LEU A 10 -18.15 13.56 12.82
CA LEU A 10 -18.18 13.82 13.48
C LEU A 10 -17.95 13.99 13.98
N LEU A 11 -17.77 13.57 14.08
CA LEU A 11 -17.76 13.91 14.66
C LEU A 11 -17.48 14.12 15.11
N ILE A 12 -17.24 13.77 15.31
CA ILE A 12 -17.14 14.09 15.74
C ILE A 12 -16.76 14.35 16.20
N MET A 13 -16.48 14.30 16.47
CA MET A 13 -16.30 14.66 16.96
C MET A 13 -15.83 14.84 17.39
N ALA A 14 -15.64 14.61 17.74
CA ALA A 14 -15.38 14.86 18.19
C ALA A 14 -14.56 14.89 18.42
N GLY A 15 -14.14 14.92 18.71
CA GLY A 15 -13.81 15.09 18.80
C GLY A 15 -12.94 14.97 18.88
N PHE A 16 -12.47 15.31 18.90
CA PHE A 16 -12.09 15.45 19.00
C PHE A 16 -11.36 15.29 19.06
N PHE A 17 -10.95 14.88 18.93
CA PHE A 17 -10.54 14.89 18.89
C PHE A 17 -9.79 14.69 18.80
N MET A 18 -9.70 14.53 18.99
CA MET A 18 -9.17 14.37 18.87
C MET A 18 -8.32 14.07 18.64
N SER A 19 -8.11 13.97 18.74
CA SER A 19 -7.58 13.69 18.50
C SER A 19 -6.79 13.50 18.15
N VAL A 20 -6.64 13.47 18.11
CA VAL A 20 -6.16 13.24 17.75
C VAL A 20 -5.62 12.94 17.16
N GLY A 21 -5.62 12.81 16.86
CA GLY A 21 -5.49 12.50 16.15
C GLY A 21 -5.09 11.91 15.67
N MET A 22 -5.25 11.56 15.55
CA MET A 22 -5.08 10.85 15.07
C MET A 22 -5.69 10.28 14.52
N PRO A 23 -6.01 10.22 14.17
CA PRO A 23 -6.51 9.52 13.60
C PRO A 23 -6.65 8.79 13.15
N SER A 24 -6.92 8.52 12.96
CA SER A 24 -6.95 7.68 12.60
C SER A 24 -6.79 7.08 12.37
N LEU A 25 -7.24 7.55 12.56
CA LEU A 25 -6.34 6.59 12.25
C LEU A 25 -6.79 5.25 11.90
N HIS A 26 -7.83 4.73 12.39
CA HIS A 26 -8.33 3.46 11.94
C HIS A 26 -9.62 3.69 11.22
N ALA A 27 -9.49 4.02 9.94
CA ALA A 27 -10.64 3.95 9.07
C ALA A 27 -11.14 2.52 9.10
N GLU A 28 -12.44 2.33 9.27
CA GLU A 28 -13.03 0.99 9.20
C GLU A 28 -12.80 0.40 7.83
N GLU A 29 -12.59 -0.90 7.77
CA GLU A 29 -12.45 -1.59 6.50
C GLU A 29 -13.73 -1.47 5.68
N THR A 30 -13.56 -1.25 4.39
CA THR A 30 -14.69 -1.26 3.46
C THR A 30 -15.19 -2.69 3.28
N ALA A 31 -16.41 -2.83 2.73
CA ALA A 31 -16.95 -4.15 2.41
C ALA A 31 -16.00 -4.90 1.47
N TRP A 32 -15.44 -4.20 0.48
CA TRP A 32 -14.49 -4.80 -0.44
C TRP A 32 -13.25 -5.34 0.30
N GLN A 33 -12.70 -4.54 1.19
CA GLN A 33 -11.51 -4.94 1.96
C GLN A 33 -11.78 -6.16 2.81
N LYS A 34 -12.94 -6.22 3.45
CA LYS A 34 -13.31 -7.36 4.30
C LYS A 34 -13.42 -8.64 3.50
N SER A 35 -13.88 -8.56 2.26
CA SER A 35 -14.07 -9.73 1.42
C SER A 35 -12.82 -10.11 0.61
N HIS A 36 -11.77 -9.26 0.63
CA HIS A 36 -10.55 -9.49 -0.15
C HIS A 36 -9.29 -9.33 0.70
N PRO A 37 -9.17 -10.07 1.83
CA PRO A 37 -8.07 -9.82 2.77
C PRO A 37 -6.68 -10.05 2.18
N ARG A 38 -6.54 -11.02 1.26
CA ARG A 38 -5.23 -11.27 0.65
C ARG A 38 -4.80 -10.12 -0.26
N ARG A 39 -5.74 -9.56 -1.01
CA ARG A 39 -5.45 -8.42 -1.86
C ARG A 39 -5.16 -7.17 -1.03
N VAL A 40 -5.87 -7.01 0.09
CA VAL A 40 -5.60 -5.90 1.01
C VAL A 40 -4.17 -5.96 1.50
N GLN A 41 -3.71 -7.14 1.90
CA GLN A 41 -2.35 -7.31 2.41
C GLN A 41 -1.31 -6.97 1.34
N VAL A 42 -1.49 -7.48 0.11
CA VAL A 42 -0.58 -7.20 -1.01
C VAL A 42 -0.58 -5.71 -1.34
N ASN A 43 -1.75 -5.11 -1.45
CA ASN A 43 -1.88 -3.70 -1.82
C ASN A 43 -1.31 -2.78 -0.75
N LYS A 44 -1.46 -3.14 0.52
CA LYS A 44 -0.91 -2.35 1.61
C LYS A 44 0.62 -2.33 1.54
N ARG A 45 1.23 -3.48 1.24
CA ARG A 45 2.68 -3.54 1.08
C ARG A 45 3.16 -2.69 -0.08
N LEU A 46 2.45 -2.73 -1.20
CA LEU A 46 2.80 -1.90 -2.36
C LEU A 46 2.69 -0.42 -2.03
N SER A 47 1.65 -0.05 -1.26
CA SER A 47 1.47 1.33 -0.83
C SER A 47 2.62 1.78 0.07
N ASN A 48 3.06 0.91 1.00
CA ASN A 48 4.19 1.20 1.87
C ASN A 48 5.49 1.34 1.07
N GLN A 49 5.68 0.51 0.06
CA GLN A 49 6.87 0.60 -0.80
C GLN A 49 6.87 1.91 -1.58
N LYS A 50 5.71 2.32 -2.10
CA LYS A 50 5.59 3.60 -2.79
C LYS A 50 6.01 4.75 -1.86
N ALA A 51 5.55 4.71 -0.61
CA ALA A 51 5.91 5.74 0.36
C ALA A 51 7.42 5.77 0.63
N ARG A 52 8.04 4.59 0.73
CA ARG A 52 9.48 4.49 0.95
C ARG A 52 10.27 5.05 -0.23
N ILE A 53 9.83 4.76 -1.45
CA ILE A 53 10.48 5.27 -2.65
C ILE A 53 10.38 6.80 -2.69
N ASN A 54 9.19 7.33 -2.45
CA ASN A 54 8.97 8.78 -2.46
C ASN A 54 9.79 9.46 -1.38
N GLN A 55 9.88 8.85 -0.21
CA GLN A 55 10.71 9.35 0.88
C GLN A 55 12.18 9.40 0.48
N GLY A 56 12.64 8.36 -0.23
CA GLY A 56 14.02 8.30 -0.70
C GLY A 56 14.37 9.43 -1.66
N VAL A 57 13.44 9.76 -2.57
CA VAL A 57 13.64 10.90 -3.47
C VAL A 57 13.69 12.20 -2.67
N LYS A 58 12.77 12.35 -1.73
CA LYS A 58 12.63 13.57 -0.94
C LYS A 58 13.88 13.85 -0.10
N ASN A 59 14.47 12.81 0.50
CA ASN A 59 15.63 12.98 1.35
C ASN A 59 16.97 12.78 0.60
N GLY A 60 16.93 12.58 -0.71
CA GLY A 60 18.12 12.51 -1.54
C GLY A 60 18.82 11.15 -1.57
N THR A 61 18.24 10.11 -0.97
CA THR A 61 18.87 8.78 -1.00
C THR A 61 18.56 7.99 -2.26
N LEU A 62 17.57 8.44 -3.03
CA LEU A 62 17.26 7.86 -4.34
C LEU A 62 17.24 8.95 -5.39
N THR A 63 17.78 8.65 -6.56
CA THR A 63 17.62 9.54 -7.71
C THR A 63 16.21 9.36 -8.29
N LYS A 64 15.79 10.32 -9.11
CA LYS A 64 14.50 10.17 -9.80
C LYS A 64 14.49 8.97 -10.74
N SER A 65 15.63 8.67 -11.36
CA SER A 65 15.77 7.50 -12.22
C SER A 65 15.57 6.20 -11.45
N GLN A 66 16.22 6.09 -10.28
CA GLN A 66 16.05 4.91 -9.42
C GLN A 66 14.61 4.77 -8.96
N ALA A 67 14.00 5.88 -8.54
CA ALA A 67 12.62 5.87 -8.09
C ALA A 67 11.66 5.45 -9.21
N GLY A 68 11.90 5.93 -10.43
CA GLY A 68 11.09 5.54 -11.58
C GLY A 68 11.14 4.05 -11.84
N GLN A 69 12.34 3.46 -11.75
CA GLN A 69 12.51 2.03 -11.95
C GLN A 69 11.80 1.22 -10.84
N LEU A 70 11.97 1.66 -9.60
CA LEU A 70 11.33 0.98 -8.46
C LEU A 70 9.82 1.07 -8.52
N HIS A 71 9.28 2.23 -8.90
CA HIS A 71 7.83 2.38 -9.08
C HIS A 71 7.31 1.48 -10.19
N LYS A 72 8.10 1.33 -11.25
CA LYS A 72 7.72 0.45 -12.36
C LYS A 72 7.61 -0.99 -11.89
N GLU A 73 8.56 -1.44 -11.07
CA GLU A 73 8.52 -2.80 -10.53
C GLU A 73 7.29 -3.01 -9.65
N ASP A 74 6.98 -2.05 -8.79
CA ASP A 74 5.78 -2.12 -7.95
C ASP A 74 4.52 -2.14 -8.81
N HIS A 75 4.51 -1.37 -9.89
CA HIS A 75 3.37 -1.34 -10.81
C HIS A 75 3.18 -2.70 -11.49
N GLN A 76 4.27 -3.36 -11.86
CA GLN A 76 4.20 -4.70 -12.46
C GLN A 76 3.61 -5.71 -11.48
N ILE A 77 4.02 -5.64 -10.21
CA ILE A 77 3.45 -6.52 -9.18
C ILE A 77 1.95 -6.28 -9.04
N ARG A 78 1.54 -5.02 -9.03
CA ARG A 78 0.11 -4.69 -8.95
C ARG A 78 -0.66 -5.22 -10.15
N GLN A 79 -0.08 -5.12 -11.34
CA GLN A 79 -0.71 -5.63 -12.54
C GLN A 79 -0.88 -7.14 -12.47
N GLU A 80 0.15 -7.85 -11.98
CA GLU A 80 0.04 -9.29 -11.79
C GLU A 80 -1.06 -9.66 -10.80
N GLU A 81 -1.17 -8.89 -9.71
CA GLU A 81 -2.24 -9.11 -8.74
C GLU A 81 -3.61 -8.99 -9.39
N ARG A 82 -3.80 -7.97 -10.21
CA ARG A 82 -5.06 -7.75 -10.92
C ARG A 82 -5.36 -8.89 -11.90
N ASP A 83 -4.33 -9.35 -12.61
CA ASP A 83 -4.49 -10.45 -13.56
C ASP A 83 -4.87 -11.73 -12.86
N MET A 84 -4.22 -12.04 -11.74
CA MET A 84 -4.55 -13.20 -10.92
C MET A 84 -5.98 -13.13 -10.41
N ALA A 85 -6.37 -11.95 -9.89
CA ALA A 85 -7.71 -11.75 -9.36
C ALA A 85 -8.78 -11.90 -10.43
N SER A 86 -8.50 -11.46 -11.65
CA SER A 86 -9.47 -11.54 -12.75
C SER A 86 -9.82 -12.97 -13.09
N GLN A 87 -8.95 -13.93 -12.77
CA GLN A 87 -9.17 -15.34 -13.03
C GLN A 87 -9.93 -16.04 -11.90
N ASN A 88 -10.14 -15.36 -10.77
CA ASN A 88 -10.74 -15.93 -9.57
C ASN A 88 -11.83 -15.02 -8.99
N ASN A 89 -12.64 -14.43 -9.85
CA ASN A 89 -13.78 -13.61 -9.42
C ASN A 89 -13.37 -12.46 -8.49
N GLY A 90 -12.21 -11.87 -8.77
CA GLY A 90 -11.73 -10.73 -7.98
C GLY A 90 -10.87 -11.10 -6.77
N HIS A 91 -10.63 -12.39 -6.55
CA HIS A 91 -9.84 -12.87 -5.40
C HIS A 91 -8.53 -13.46 -5.87
N ILE A 92 -7.52 -13.41 -5.00
CA ILE A 92 -6.27 -14.14 -5.25
C ILE A 92 -6.21 -15.32 -4.27
N THR A 93 -5.59 -16.42 -4.73
CA THR A 93 -5.42 -17.61 -3.90
C THR A 93 -4.29 -17.37 -2.90
N LYS A 94 -4.20 -18.25 -1.90
CA LYS A 94 -3.12 -18.21 -0.93
C LYS A 94 -1.76 -18.39 -1.60
N GLN A 95 -1.69 -19.28 -2.59
CA GLN A 95 -0.48 -19.50 -3.37
C GLN A 95 -0.08 -18.24 -4.14
N GLU A 96 -1.05 -17.59 -4.78
CA GLU A 96 -0.80 -16.35 -5.52
C GLU A 96 -0.33 -15.24 -4.58
N GLN A 97 -0.93 -15.17 -3.39
CA GLN A 97 -0.48 -14.20 -2.38
C GLN A 97 0.99 -14.42 -2.02
N ARG A 98 1.39 -15.68 -1.83
CA ARG A 98 2.80 -15.99 -1.50
C ARG A 98 3.73 -15.58 -2.64
N THR A 99 3.32 -15.82 -3.89
CA THR A 99 4.12 -15.41 -5.05
C THR A 99 4.29 -13.89 -5.10
N LEU A 100 3.20 -13.15 -4.92
CA LEU A 100 3.26 -11.69 -4.93
C LEU A 100 4.08 -11.17 -3.76
N ASN A 101 3.93 -11.77 -2.58
CA ASN A 101 4.72 -11.36 -1.41
C ASN A 101 6.22 -11.62 -1.62
N ALA A 102 6.58 -12.69 -2.32
CA ALA A 102 7.99 -12.94 -2.64
C ALA A 102 8.55 -11.85 -3.55
N GLN A 103 7.77 -11.42 -4.53
CA GLN A 103 8.17 -10.33 -5.40
C GLN A 103 8.26 -9.00 -4.64
N GLU A 104 7.32 -8.76 -3.75
CA GLU A 104 7.36 -7.56 -2.91
C GLU A 104 8.56 -7.57 -1.97
N ASN A 105 8.93 -8.74 -1.44
CA ASN A 105 10.13 -8.87 -0.61
C ASN A 105 11.37 -8.51 -1.40
N GLN A 106 11.46 -8.96 -2.64
CA GLN A 106 12.60 -8.65 -3.50
C GLN A 106 12.65 -7.16 -3.81
N ALA A 107 11.51 -6.56 -4.16
CA ALA A 107 11.42 -5.13 -4.41
C ALA A 107 11.79 -4.33 -3.16
N SER A 108 11.36 -4.79 -2.00
CA SER A 108 11.68 -4.13 -0.73
C SER A 108 13.17 -4.11 -0.46
N ARG A 109 13.86 -5.25 -0.72
CA ARG A 109 15.32 -5.31 -0.56
C ARG A 109 16.01 -4.38 -1.54
N GLN A 110 15.51 -4.30 -2.76
CA GLN A 110 16.10 -3.42 -3.78
C GLN A 110 15.95 -1.95 -3.37
N ILE A 111 14.79 -1.57 -2.84
CA ILE A 111 14.60 -0.21 -2.31
C ILE A 111 15.64 0.07 -1.23
N TYR A 112 15.80 -0.85 -0.30
CA TYR A 112 16.77 -0.70 0.78
C TYR A 112 18.18 -0.54 0.23
N ASP A 113 18.57 -1.45 -0.67
CA ASP A 113 19.94 -1.46 -1.20
C ASP A 113 20.26 -0.18 -1.96
N GLU A 114 19.34 0.30 -2.79
CA GLU A 114 19.57 1.51 -3.56
C GLU A 114 19.62 2.74 -2.67
N LYS A 115 18.81 2.79 -1.62
CA LYS A 115 18.85 3.91 -0.67
C LYS A 115 20.15 3.94 0.14
N HIS A 116 20.82 2.81 0.26
CA HIS A 116 22.06 2.70 1.03
C HIS A 116 23.29 2.60 0.12
N GLY A 117 23.13 2.83 -1.18
CA GLY A 117 24.23 2.86 -2.12
C GLY A 117 24.85 1.51 -2.40
N GLN A 118 24.05 0.45 -2.28
CA GLN A 118 24.55 -0.92 -2.53
C GLN A 118 24.07 -1.47 -3.84
#